data_2ddf1c6ef66b2d06481f4620183d0b62
#
_entry.id   2ddf1c6ef66b2d06481f4620183d0b62
#
_cell.length_a   1.000
_cell.length_b   1.000
_cell.length_c   1.000
_cell.angle_alpha   90.00
_cell.angle_beta   90.00
_cell.angle_gamma   90.00
#
_symmetry.space_group_name_H-M   'P 1'
#
loop_
_entity.id
_entity.type
_entity.pdbx_description
1 polymer ?
#
loop_
_entity_poly.entity_id
_entity_poly.type
_entity_poly.pdbx_seq_one_letter_code
_entity_poly.pdbx_strand_id
1 'polypeptide(L)'
;MSITEISIKRPSLVIVVFVVLALLGLFSFSKLSMELIPKFTAPYVIITTMYPGASPAEVENSVTKKVEDAVSSMENIVTMRSTSFESMSFVFVEMKDGTNVDIAIADAQRKVNAVESQLPENAEPPALTKFSSDEFPILSIGATAKSTPTEFFDLINDRIKPAISSVKGVGEVRIIGGQEREIQVNVNRQALEARGMTILQVVQAVQSANLDFPTGKIENPSEQILIRLAGKFQTVEDLRSLVVTTRNGAPVKLGEIAEVVDSQKDLLSLSRVNGKEALGLQVLKTTDANAVEVANGVIKKLDELKLQFNHADSAEVAANSPSGVGGAASDSPSGVGGAAALNLDFAIANNQTVFTK
;
A
#
# COMPACT_ATOMS: atom_id res chain seq x y z
N MET A 1 -47.90 43.67 -17.62
CA MET A 1 -47.43 43.02 -18.85
C MET A 1 -47.21 41.56 -18.57
N SER A 2 -47.89 40.70 -19.28
CA SER A 2 -47.65 39.25 -19.11
C SER A 2 -46.38 38.82 -19.90
N ILE A 3 -45.71 37.76 -19.46
CA ILE A 3 -44.50 37.19 -20.08
C ILE A 3 -44.77 36.90 -21.57
N THR A 4 -46.00 36.40 -21.88
CA THR A 4 -46.48 36.12 -23.25
C THR A 4 -46.54 37.37 -24.11
N GLU A 5 -46.95 38.50 -23.58
CA GLU A 5 -47.08 39.75 -24.35
C GLU A 5 -45.70 40.32 -24.69
N ILE A 6 -44.71 40.19 -23.82
CA ILE A 6 -43.28 40.58 -24.03
C ILE A 6 -42.67 39.68 -25.09
N SER A 7 -42.95 38.37 -25.05
CA SER A 7 -42.42 37.37 -26.04
C SER A 7 -42.90 37.65 -27.43
N ILE A 8 -44.17 38.03 -27.63
CA ILE A 8 -44.73 38.33 -28.94
C ILE A 8 -44.21 39.69 -29.48
N LYS A 9 -44.07 40.68 -28.62
CA LYS A 9 -43.65 42.02 -29.03
C LYS A 9 -42.14 42.16 -29.29
N ARG A 10 -41.33 41.29 -28.68
CA ARG A 10 -39.84 41.30 -28.80
C ARG A 10 -39.26 39.92 -29.04
N PRO A 11 -39.41 39.33 -30.23
CA PRO A 11 -38.94 37.98 -30.52
C PRO A 11 -37.41 37.81 -30.40
N SER A 12 -36.63 38.88 -30.69
CA SER A 12 -35.17 38.89 -30.51
C SER A 12 -34.71 38.68 -29.07
N LEU A 13 -35.45 39.18 -28.10
CA LEU A 13 -35.16 39.01 -26.70
C LEU A 13 -35.35 37.54 -26.29
N VAL A 14 -36.41 36.93 -26.79
CA VAL A 14 -36.69 35.49 -26.53
C VAL A 14 -35.56 34.61 -27.09
N ILE A 15 -35.16 34.90 -28.37
CA ILE A 15 -34.05 34.15 -29.00
C ILE A 15 -32.76 34.27 -28.16
N VAL A 16 -32.39 35.46 -27.69
CA VAL A 16 -31.19 35.67 -26.90
C VAL A 16 -31.27 34.89 -25.59
N VAL A 17 -32.42 34.93 -24.89
CA VAL A 17 -32.61 34.16 -23.66
C VAL A 17 -32.45 32.66 -23.89
N PHE A 18 -33.06 32.12 -24.96
CA PHE A 18 -32.91 30.69 -25.28
C PHE A 18 -31.47 30.31 -25.66
N VAL A 19 -30.76 31.17 -26.41
CA VAL A 19 -29.35 30.93 -26.74
C VAL A 19 -28.48 30.93 -25.46
N VAL A 20 -28.69 31.87 -24.55
CA VAL A 20 -27.98 31.92 -23.28
C VAL A 20 -28.26 30.66 -22.43
N LEU A 21 -29.54 30.25 -22.34
CA LEU A 21 -29.91 29.02 -21.62
C LEU A 21 -29.31 27.77 -22.28
N ALA A 22 -29.28 27.71 -23.61
CA ALA A 22 -28.67 26.60 -24.34
C ALA A 22 -27.14 26.53 -24.07
N LEU A 23 -26.45 27.68 -24.11
CA LEU A 23 -25.02 27.77 -23.79
C LEU A 23 -24.73 27.38 -22.34
N LEU A 24 -25.54 27.87 -21.41
CA LEU A 24 -25.42 27.49 -19.98
C LEU A 24 -25.69 26.00 -19.78
N GLY A 25 -26.68 25.44 -20.49
CA GLY A 25 -26.96 24.00 -20.47
C GLY A 25 -25.79 23.18 -21.00
N LEU A 26 -25.19 23.58 -22.12
CA LEU A 26 -24.01 22.92 -22.70
C LEU A 26 -22.80 22.99 -21.75
N PHE A 27 -22.58 24.16 -21.17
CA PHE A 27 -21.51 24.37 -20.18
C PHE A 27 -21.73 23.53 -18.92
N SER A 28 -22.96 23.50 -18.40
CA SER A 28 -23.31 22.68 -17.24
C SER A 28 -23.16 21.18 -17.54
N PHE A 29 -23.58 20.75 -18.72
CA PHE A 29 -23.45 19.36 -19.16
C PHE A 29 -21.98 18.91 -19.23
N SER A 30 -21.07 19.77 -19.71
CA SER A 30 -19.64 19.47 -19.79
C SER A 30 -18.96 19.39 -18.41
N LYS A 31 -19.62 19.89 -17.38
CA LYS A 31 -19.13 19.83 -15.97
C LYS A 31 -19.73 18.69 -15.16
N LEU A 32 -20.69 17.93 -15.72
CA LEU A 32 -21.23 16.78 -15.01
C LEU A 32 -20.15 15.70 -14.85
N SER A 33 -19.98 15.27 -13.61
CA SER A 33 -19.13 14.10 -13.31
C SER A 33 -19.88 12.84 -13.72
N MET A 34 -19.24 12.01 -14.54
CA MET A 34 -19.75 10.69 -14.89
C MET A 34 -19.17 9.67 -13.90
N GLU A 35 -20.04 8.94 -13.22
CA GLU A 35 -19.67 7.84 -12.34
C GLU A 35 -20.42 6.58 -12.79
N LEU A 36 -19.73 5.46 -12.91
CA LEU A 36 -20.35 4.17 -13.28
C LEU A 36 -21.21 3.63 -12.15
N ILE A 37 -20.74 3.78 -10.92
CA ILE A 37 -21.42 3.36 -9.70
C ILE A 37 -21.82 4.63 -8.95
N PRO A 38 -23.12 4.82 -8.65
CA PRO A 38 -23.54 5.97 -7.87
C PRO A 38 -22.88 5.92 -6.49
N LYS A 39 -22.61 7.07 -5.90
CA LYS A 39 -22.07 7.16 -4.55
C LYS A 39 -23.04 6.53 -3.57
N PHE A 40 -22.62 5.49 -2.90
CA PHE A 40 -23.34 4.87 -1.80
C PHE A 40 -22.37 4.53 -0.66
N THR A 41 -22.87 4.61 0.53
CA THR A 41 -22.24 4.06 1.73
C THR A 41 -23.27 3.17 2.38
N ALA A 42 -23.00 1.90 2.40
CA ALA A 42 -23.90 0.98 3.08
C ALA A 42 -23.75 1.14 4.61
N PRO A 43 -24.82 1.01 5.38
CA PRO A 43 -24.80 1.23 6.82
C PRO A 43 -24.14 0.07 7.57
N TYR A 44 -22.93 -0.31 7.15
CA TYR A 44 -22.15 -1.39 7.76
C TYR A 44 -20.81 -0.89 8.26
N VAL A 45 -20.45 -1.28 9.48
CA VAL A 45 -19.08 -1.21 10.01
C VAL A 45 -18.50 -2.61 10.01
N ILE A 46 -17.35 -2.78 9.38
CA ILE A 46 -16.65 -4.06 9.26
C ILE A 46 -15.38 -3.96 10.09
N ILE A 47 -15.20 -4.91 11.02
CA ILE A 47 -14.02 -4.99 11.86
C ILE A 47 -13.30 -6.27 11.53
N THR A 48 -12.06 -6.16 11.08
CA THR A 48 -11.19 -7.29 10.72
C THR A 48 -10.03 -7.35 11.67
N THR A 49 -9.74 -8.52 12.23
CA THR A 49 -8.59 -8.73 13.11
C THR A 49 -7.84 -9.98 12.67
N MET A 50 -6.54 -9.82 12.40
CA MET A 50 -5.67 -10.95 12.07
C MET A 50 -5.08 -11.52 13.36
N TYR A 51 -5.11 -12.84 13.48
CA TYR A 51 -4.47 -13.59 14.57
C TYR A 51 -3.72 -14.80 13.99
N PRO A 52 -2.51 -14.58 13.45
CA PRO A 52 -1.77 -15.59 12.71
C PRO A 52 -1.55 -16.89 13.48
N GLY A 53 -1.80 -18.02 12.84
CA GLY A 53 -1.61 -19.35 13.38
C GLY A 53 -2.69 -19.87 14.32
N ALA A 54 -3.71 -19.06 14.64
CA ALA A 54 -4.80 -19.45 15.52
C ALA A 54 -5.88 -20.23 14.78
N SER A 55 -6.41 -21.28 15.42
CA SER A 55 -7.56 -22.03 14.93
C SER A 55 -8.84 -21.18 14.99
N PRO A 56 -9.89 -21.47 14.20
CA PRO A 56 -11.15 -20.73 14.22
C PRO A 56 -11.79 -20.60 15.62
N ALA A 57 -11.72 -21.69 16.41
CA ALA A 57 -12.22 -21.68 17.78
C ALA A 57 -11.42 -20.77 18.73
N GLU A 58 -10.12 -20.68 18.52
CA GLU A 58 -9.25 -19.81 19.28
C GLU A 58 -9.44 -18.35 18.88
N VAL A 59 -9.57 -18.06 17.58
CA VAL A 59 -9.93 -16.74 17.05
C VAL A 59 -11.27 -16.30 17.64
N GLU A 60 -12.28 -17.18 17.65
CA GLU A 60 -13.61 -16.88 18.23
C GLU A 60 -13.49 -16.48 19.71
N ASN A 61 -12.84 -17.30 20.52
CA ASN A 61 -12.82 -17.09 21.97
C ASN A 61 -11.88 -15.96 22.40
N SER A 62 -10.75 -15.79 21.72
CA SER A 62 -9.71 -14.85 22.16
C SER A 62 -9.80 -13.48 21.50
N VAL A 63 -10.45 -13.37 20.33
CA VAL A 63 -10.55 -12.14 19.55
C VAL A 63 -12.00 -11.77 19.27
N THR A 64 -12.75 -12.61 18.55
CA THR A 64 -14.07 -12.27 18.03
C THR A 64 -15.04 -11.85 19.14
N LYS A 65 -15.18 -12.65 20.18
CA LYS A 65 -16.10 -12.35 21.32
C LYS A 65 -15.73 -11.04 22.02
N LYS A 66 -14.45 -10.75 22.20
CA LYS A 66 -14.01 -9.51 22.86
C LYS A 66 -14.32 -8.28 22.00
N VAL A 67 -14.17 -8.38 20.68
CA VAL A 67 -14.54 -7.32 19.75
C VAL A 67 -16.04 -7.15 19.70
N GLU A 68 -16.82 -8.24 19.64
CA GLU A 68 -18.30 -8.21 19.71
C GLU A 68 -18.78 -7.52 20.98
N ASP A 69 -18.28 -7.94 22.14
CA ASP A 69 -18.64 -7.37 23.44
C ASP A 69 -18.34 -5.86 23.48
N ALA A 70 -17.18 -5.45 22.96
CA ALA A 70 -16.79 -4.05 22.91
C ALA A 70 -17.75 -3.20 22.09
N VAL A 71 -18.13 -3.68 20.89
CA VAL A 71 -18.99 -2.92 19.98
C VAL A 71 -20.48 -3.10 20.22
N SER A 72 -20.90 -4.12 20.98
CA SER A 72 -22.31 -4.39 21.30
C SER A 72 -23.05 -3.21 21.92
N SER A 73 -22.32 -2.33 22.61
CA SER A 73 -22.83 -1.13 23.27
C SER A 73 -22.94 0.10 22.37
N MET A 74 -22.68 -0.03 21.04
CA MET A 74 -22.87 1.06 20.08
C MET A 74 -24.35 1.37 19.87
N GLU A 75 -24.64 2.63 19.60
CA GLU A 75 -26.00 3.06 19.27
C GLU A 75 -26.37 2.70 17.83
N ASN A 76 -27.67 2.54 17.57
CA ASN A 76 -28.24 2.31 16.24
C ASN A 76 -27.78 1.01 15.54
N ILE A 77 -27.38 -0.01 16.27
CA ILE A 77 -27.15 -1.36 15.72
C ILE A 77 -28.51 -2.00 15.41
N VAL A 78 -28.61 -2.58 14.21
CA VAL A 78 -29.73 -3.44 13.79
C VAL A 78 -29.38 -4.90 13.98
N THR A 79 -28.24 -5.32 13.42
CA THR A 79 -27.73 -6.68 13.54
C THR A 79 -26.21 -6.65 13.69
N MET A 80 -25.68 -7.63 14.39
CA MET A 80 -24.25 -7.92 14.45
C MET A 80 -24.03 -9.38 14.07
N ARG A 81 -23.10 -9.62 13.16
CA ARG A 81 -22.71 -10.96 12.70
C ARG A 81 -21.21 -11.05 12.71
N SER A 82 -20.70 -12.15 13.18
CA SER A 82 -19.27 -12.43 13.16
C SER A 82 -18.98 -13.76 12.50
N THR A 83 -17.76 -13.86 11.96
CA THR A 83 -17.27 -15.09 11.39
C THR A 83 -15.78 -15.21 11.74
N SER A 84 -15.43 -16.34 12.35
CA SER A 84 -14.07 -16.66 12.72
C SER A 84 -13.52 -17.69 11.74
N PHE A 85 -12.47 -17.31 11.02
CA PHE A 85 -11.68 -18.19 10.15
C PHE A 85 -10.37 -18.56 10.83
N GLU A 86 -9.61 -19.46 10.22
CA GLU A 86 -8.24 -19.69 10.60
C GLU A 86 -7.42 -18.41 10.45
N SER A 87 -6.77 -17.98 11.52
CA SER A 87 -5.95 -16.76 11.58
C SER A 87 -6.70 -15.42 11.40
N MET A 88 -8.04 -15.40 11.31
CA MET A 88 -8.75 -14.15 11.00
C MET A 88 -10.16 -14.09 11.60
N SER A 89 -10.51 -12.93 12.16
CA SER A 89 -11.85 -12.58 12.65
C SER A 89 -12.47 -11.49 11.80
N PHE A 90 -13.75 -11.66 11.46
CA PHE A 90 -14.60 -10.63 10.88
C PHE A 90 -15.81 -10.36 11.76
N VAL A 91 -16.05 -9.12 12.11
CA VAL A 91 -17.26 -8.67 12.80
C VAL A 91 -17.96 -7.63 11.93
N PHE A 92 -19.17 -7.94 11.50
CA PHE A 92 -20.02 -7.07 10.68
C PHE A 92 -21.11 -6.47 11.57
N VAL A 93 -21.15 -5.16 11.67
CA VAL A 93 -22.14 -4.41 12.42
C VAL A 93 -23.02 -3.65 11.45
N GLU A 94 -24.27 -4.07 11.33
CA GLU A 94 -25.28 -3.39 10.52
C GLU A 94 -25.91 -2.27 11.34
N MET A 95 -25.84 -1.06 10.82
CA MET A 95 -26.39 0.13 11.46
C MET A 95 -27.77 0.46 10.89
N LYS A 96 -28.56 1.18 11.64
CA LYS A 96 -29.88 1.65 11.19
C LYS A 96 -29.71 2.60 9.99
N ASP A 97 -30.62 2.50 9.01
CA ASP A 97 -30.65 3.38 7.86
C ASP A 97 -30.64 4.87 8.26
N GLY A 98 -29.82 5.65 7.57
CA GLY A 98 -29.61 7.07 7.85
C GLY A 98 -28.59 7.36 8.95
N THR A 99 -27.96 6.33 9.55
CA THR A 99 -26.85 6.52 10.48
C THR A 99 -25.61 7.03 9.72
N ASN A 100 -24.93 8.03 10.28
CA ASN A 100 -23.64 8.44 9.74
C ASN A 100 -22.57 7.40 10.07
N VAL A 101 -22.17 6.65 9.04
CA VAL A 101 -21.23 5.53 9.18
C VAL A 101 -19.84 5.98 9.64
N ASP A 102 -19.39 7.19 9.26
CA ASP A 102 -18.09 7.70 9.69
C ASP A 102 -18.06 7.97 11.20
N ILE A 103 -19.18 8.47 11.76
CA ILE A 103 -19.34 8.63 13.22
C ILE A 103 -19.37 7.26 13.89
N ALA A 104 -20.09 6.30 13.31
CA ALA A 104 -20.19 4.95 13.83
C ALA A 104 -18.84 4.24 13.86
N ILE A 105 -18.02 4.38 12.80
CA ILE A 105 -16.64 3.86 12.76
C ILE A 105 -15.79 4.50 13.86
N ALA A 106 -15.86 5.82 14.03
CA ALA A 106 -15.10 6.50 15.08
C ALA A 106 -15.49 6.05 16.48
N ASP A 107 -16.77 5.74 16.70
CA ASP A 107 -17.26 5.16 17.97
C ASP A 107 -16.77 3.72 18.14
N ALA A 108 -16.92 2.89 17.12
CA ALA A 108 -16.42 1.52 17.10
C ALA A 108 -14.89 1.48 17.38
N GLN A 109 -14.11 2.35 16.73
CA GLN A 109 -12.67 2.43 16.95
C GLN A 109 -12.32 2.72 18.40
N ARG A 110 -13.00 3.68 19.03
CA ARG A 110 -12.78 3.99 20.46
C ARG A 110 -13.05 2.78 21.36
N LYS A 111 -14.13 2.05 21.07
CA LYS A 111 -14.54 0.88 21.85
C LYS A 111 -13.59 -0.30 21.65
N VAL A 112 -13.16 -0.53 20.42
CA VAL A 112 -12.21 -1.59 20.07
C VAL A 112 -10.82 -1.29 20.67
N ASN A 113 -10.35 -0.05 20.60
CA ASN A 113 -9.08 0.35 21.22
C ASN A 113 -9.09 0.16 22.75
N ALA A 114 -10.24 0.29 23.39
CA ALA A 114 -10.35 0.07 24.85
C ALA A 114 -10.15 -1.39 25.25
N VAL A 115 -10.34 -2.34 24.34
CA VAL A 115 -10.15 -3.78 24.57
C VAL A 115 -8.91 -4.35 23.87
N GLU A 116 -8.16 -3.54 23.12
CA GLU A 116 -6.97 -3.95 22.38
C GLU A 116 -5.93 -4.62 23.29
N SER A 117 -5.71 -4.08 24.49
CA SER A 117 -4.79 -4.66 25.48
C SER A 117 -5.24 -6.03 26.05
N GLN A 118 -6.49 -6.42 25.79
CA GLN A 118 -7.02 -7.72 26.20
C GLN A 118 -6.90 -8.76 25.11
N LEU A 119 -6.59 -8.34 23.86
CA LEU A 119 -6.33 -9.24 22.75
C LEU A 119 -5.00 -9.96 22.95
N PRO A 120 -4.79 -11.14 22.33
CA PRO A 120 -3.51 -11.83 22.35
C PRO A 120 -2.38 -10.94 21.77
N GLU A 121 -1.18 -11.05 22.34
CA GLU A 121 0.00 -10.28 21.88
C GLU A 121 0.35 -10.50 20.39
N ASN A 122 0.02 -11.69 19.87
CA ASN A 122 0.27 -12.02 18.45
C ASN A 122 -0.90 -11.63 17.53
N ALA A 123 -1.99 -11.09 18.06
CA ALA A 123 -3.06 -10.56 17.23
C ALA A 123 -2.69 -9.16 16.72
N GLU A 124 -2.92 -8.92 15.44
CA GLU A 124 -2.76 -7.59 14.87
C GLU A 124 -3.85 -6.63 15.37
N PRO A 125 -3.57 -5.33 15.45
CA PRO A 125 -4.59 -4.35 15.80
C PRO A 125 -5.82 -4.45 14.88
N PRO A 126 -7.05 -4.42 15.42
CA PRO A 126 -8.26 -4.50 14.62
C PRO A 126 -8.37 -3.35 13.62
N ALA A 127 -8.58 -3.67 12.35
CA ALA A 127 -8.82 -2.72 11.29
C ALA A 127 -10.33 -2.52 11.06
N LEU A 128 -10.79 -1.27 11.07
CA LEU A 128 -12.17 -0.91 10.85
C LEU A 128 -12.34 -0.30 9.47
N THR A 129 -13.32 -0.81 8.72
CA THR A 129 -13.63 -0.33 7.37
C THR A 129 -15.14 -0.15 7.20
N LYS A 130 -15.53 0.64 6.20
CA LYS A 130 -16.92 0.79 5.75
C LYS A 130 -17.08 0.17 4.36
N PHE A 131 -18.29 -0.20 4.01
CA PHE A 131 -18.58 -0.63 2.66
C PHE A 131 -19.16 0.55 1.87
N SER A 132 -18.33 1.13 1.01
CA SER A 132 -18.71 2.28 0.20
C SER A 132 -18.24 2.15 -1.25
N SER A 133 -18.86 2.93 -2.14
CA SER A 133 -18.44 2.99 -3.55
C SER A 133 -16.99 3.45 -3.73
N ASP A 134 -16.43 4.16 -2.75
CA ASP A 134 -15.06 4.67 -2.81
C ASP A 134 -13.99 3.58 -2.61
N GLU A 135 -14.39 2.41 -2.06
CA GLU A 135 -13.51 1.24 -1.89
C GLU A 135 -13.28 0.47 -3.21
N PHE A 136 -14.03 0.80 -4.27
CA PHE A 136 -13.82 0.16 -5.56
C PHE A 136 -12.76 0.91 -6.38
N PRO A 137 -11.76 0.19 -6.93
CA PRO A 137 -10.75 0.82 -7.76
C PRO A 137 -11.36 1.34 -9.07
N ILE A 138 -11.10 2.61 -9.38
CA ILE A 138 -11.52 3.21 -10.67
C ILE A 138 -10.67 2.70 -11.84
N LEU A 139 -9.45 2.27 -11.56
CA LEU A 139 -8.50 1.80 -12.55
C LEU A 139 -7.71 0.62 -11.97
N SER A 140 -7.64 -0.48 -12.73
CA SER A 140 -6.79 -1.63 -12.45
C SER A 140 -5.76 -1.78 -13.57
N ILE A 141 -4.49 -1.74 -13.22
CA ILE A 141 -3.36 -1.71 -14.13
C ILE A 141 -2.48 -2.91 -13.84
N GLY A 142 -2.08 -3.64 -14.85
CA GLY A 142 -1.02 -4.63 -14.74
C GLY A 142 0.30 -4.05 -15.22
N ALA A 143 1.29 -4.04 -14.37
CA ALA A 143 2.64 -3.61 -14.69
C ALA A 143 3.53 -4.82 -14.93
N THR A 144 4.34 -4.78 -15.99
CA THR A 144 5.31 -5.83 -16.32
C THR A 144 6.66 -5.19 -16.64
N ALA A 145 7.75 -5.84 -16.25
CA ALA A 145 9.10 -5.42 -16.60
C ALA A 145 10.03 -6.64 -16.79
N LYS A 146 11.19 -6.41 -17.40
CA LYS A 146 12.28 -7.40 -17.48
C LYS A 146 13.27 -7.13 -16.34
N SER A 147 12.94 -7.55 -15.13
CA SER A 147 13.78 -7.46 -13.94
C SER A 147 13.48 -8.63 -13.01
N THR A 148 14.24 -8.76 -11.95
CA THR A 148 13.89 -9.72 -10.90
C THR A 148 12.59 -9.32 -10.22
N PRO A 149 11.79 -10.26 -9.71
CA PRO A 149 10.51 -9.95 -9.08
C PRO A 149 10.61 -8.97 -7.91
N THR A 150 11.66 -9.06 -7.11
CA THR A 150 11.92 -8.17 -5.97
C THR A 150 12.30 -6.76 -6.40
N GLU A 151 13.26 -6.61 -7.33
CA GLU A 151 13.64 -5.29 -7.88
C GLU A 151 12.44 -4.61 -8.55
N PHE A 152 11.60 -5.39 -9.22
CA PHE A 152 10.41 -4.86 -9.86
C PHE A 152 9.38 -4.39 -8.82
N PHE A 153 9.19 -5.14 -7.73
CA PHE A 153 8.33 -4.73 -6.63
C PHE A 153 8.84 -3.41 -6.00
N ASP A 154 10.13 -3.32 -5.71
CA ASP A 154 10.75 -2.13 -5.13
C ASP A 154 10.60 -0.91 -6.05
N LEU A 155 10.82 -1.07 -7.36
CA LEU A 155 10.60 -0.01 -8.35
C LEU A 155 9.16 0.49 -8.33
N ILE A 156 8.21 -0.43 -8.33
CA ILE A 156 6.77 -0.08 -8.30
C ILE A 156 6.43 0.62 -6.99
N ASN A 157 6.86 0.07 -5.84
CA ASN A 157 6.53 0.59 -4.52
C ASN A 157 7.17 1.96 -4.25
N ASP A 158 8.45 2.14 -4.61
CA ASP A 158 9.23 3.31 -4.20
C ASP A 158 9.20 4.45 -5.23
N ARG A 159 8.91 4.14 -6.50
CA ARG A 159 8.93 5.14 -7.58
C ARG A 159 7.59 5.32 -8.27
N ILE A 160 6.97 4.23 -8.72
CA ILE A 160 5.75 4.28 -9.54
C ILE A 160 4.53 4.62 -8.68
N LYS A 161 4.35 3.93 -7.55
CA LYS A 161 3.22 4.15 -6.64
C LYS A 161 3.16 5.60 -6.11
N PRO A 162 4.26 6.21 -5.60
CA PRO A 162 4.24 7.61 -5.17
C PRO A 162 3.95 8.58 -6.33
N ALA A 163 4.48 8.31 -7.52
CA ALA A 163 4.23 9.14 -8.70
C ALA A 163 2.76 9.12 -9.12
N ILE A 164 2.10 7.95 -9.07
CA ILE A 164 0.65 7.82 -9.33
C ILE A 164 -0.15 8.49 -8.20
N SER A 165 0.25 8.28 -6.94
CA SER A 165 -0.42 8.87 -5.78
C SER A 165 -0.37 10.41 -5.77
N SER A 166 0.62 11.01 -6.46
CA SER A 166 0.71 12.48 -6.60
C SER A 166 -0.29 13.09 -7.59
N VAL A 167 -0.99 12.25 -8.36
CA VAL A 167 -2.02 12.73 -9.31
C VAL A 167 -3.24 13.23 -8.53
N LYS A 168 -3.70 14.43 -8.86
CA LYS A 168 -4.83 15.06 -8.18
C LYS A 168 -6.08 14.18 -8.23
N GLY A 169 -6.66 13.91 -7.08
CA GLY A 169 -7.87 13.11 -6.93
C GLY A 169 -7.63 11.61 -6.74
N VAL A 170 -6.38 11.13 -6.81
CA VAL A 170 -6.02 9.80 -6.35
C VAL A 170 -6.07 9.78 -4.84
N GLY A 171 -6.80 8.82 -4.27
CA GLY A 171 -6.91 8.60 -2.83
C GLY A 171 -5.90 7.59 -2.33
N GLU A 172 -5.85 6.43 -2.98
CA GLU A 172 -4.96 5.33 -2.61
C GLU A 172 -4.50 4.57 -3.87
N VAL A 173 -3.29 4.03 -3.82
CA VAL A 173 -2.78 3.08 -4.81
C VAL A 173 -2.39 1.80 -4.08
N ARG A 174 -3.09 0.70 -4.37
CA ARG A 174 -2.85 -0.63 -3.81
C ARG A 174 -2.05 -1.47 -4.79
N ILE A 175 -1.02 -2.15 -4.29
CA ILE A 175 -0.25 -3.12 -5.06
C ILE A 175 -0.84 -4.51 -4.77
N ILE A 176 -1.08 -5.30 -5.82
CA ILE A 176 -1.59 -6.66 -5.73
C ILE A 176 -0.60 -7.61 -6.38
N GLY A 177 -0.21 -8.63 -5.65
CA GLY A 177 0.85 -9.56 -6.07
C GLY A 177 2.23 -8.95 -5.90
N GLY A 178 3.22 -9.67 -6.41
CA GLY A 178 4.63 -9.30 -6.29
C GLY A 178 5.32 -9.93 -5.10
N GLN A 179 6.62 -9.84 -5.12
CA GLN A 179 7.49 -10.47 -4.14
C GLN A 179 8.31 -9.38 -3.44
N GLU A 180 7.85 -9.01 -2.25
CA GLU A 180 8.58 -8.11 -1.37
C GLU A 180 9.81 -8.81 -0.82
N ARG A 181 10.96 -8.16 -0.85
CA ARG A 181 12.20 -8.70 -0.30
C ARG A 181 12.10 -8.83 1.22
N GLU A 182 12.51 -9.97 1.74
CA GLU A 182 12.68 -10.17 3.18
C GLU A 182 13.97 -10.92 3.48
N ILE A 183 14.52 -10.68 4.65
CA ILE A 183 15.65 -11.44 5.16
C ILE A 183 15.11 -12.51 6.12
N GLN A 184 15.20 -13.76 5.71
CA GLN A 184 14.76 -14.90 6.51
C GLN A 184 15.89 -15.36 7.43
N VAL A 185 15.57 -15.50 8.72
CA VAL A 185 16.47 -16.03 9.74
C VAL A 185 15.95 -17.39 10.19
N ASN A 186 16.45 -18.45 9.53
CA ASN A 186 16.07 -19.83 9.81
C ASN A 186 16.89 -20.40 10.97
N VAL A 187 16.31 -20.38 12.15
CA VAL A 187 17.00 -20.76 13.37
C VAL A 187 17.12 -22.28 13.47
N ASN A 188 18.34 -22.79 13.70
CA ASN A 188 18.60 -24.21 13.89
C ASN A 188 18.35 -24.61 15.35
N ARG A 189 17.29 -25.41 15.57
CA ARG A 189 16.89 -25.86 16.90
C ARG A 189 18.00 -26.62 17.62
N GLN A 190 18.72 -27.51 16.94
CA GLN A 190 19.80 -28.31 17.55
C GLN A 190 20.97 -27.42 17.98
N ALA A 191 21.30 -26.40 17.18
CA ALA A 191 22.35 -25.44 17.50
C ALA A 191 21.96 -24.57 18.71
N LEU A 192 20.68 -24.22 18.86
CA LEU A 192 20.17 -23.51 20.06
C LEU A 192 20.27 -24.39 21.33
N GLU A 193 19.75 -25.61 21.23
CA GLU A 193 19.76 -26.57 22.38
C GLU A 193 21.18 -26.90 22.82
N ALA A 194 22.11 -27.12 21.89
CA ALA A 194 23.53 -27.36 22.21
C ALA A 194 24.18 -26.19 22.94
N ARG A 195 23.71 -24.96 22.70
CA ARG A 195 24.20 -23.74 23.35
C ARG A 195 23.32 -23.32 24.54
N GLY A 196 22.23 -24.06 24.84
CA GLY A 196 21.26 -23.74 25.91
C GLY A 196 20.61 -22.36 25.71
N MET A 197 20.28 -22.01 24.50
CA MET A 197 19.65 -20.76 24.10
C MET A 197 18.18 -20.98 23.75
N THR A 198 17.38 -19.95 23.91
CA THR A 198 15.98 -19.93 23.50
C THR A 198 15.80 -19.10 22.24
N ILE A 199 14.78 -19.42 21.45
CA ILE A 199 14.45 -18.62 20.26
C ILE A 199 14.11 -17.16 20.61
N LEU A 200 13.51 -16.93 21.78
CA LEU A 200 13.18 -15.59 22.28
C LEU A 200 14.42 -14.72 22.45
N GLN A 201 15.54 -15.30 22.91
CA GLN A 201 16.81 -14.55 23.01
C GLN A 201 17.33 -14.11 21.65
N VAL A 202 17.15 -14.95 20.60
CA VAL A 202 17.52 -14.59 19.23
C VAL A 202 16.64 -13.46 18.71
N VAL A 203 15.32 -13.56 18.91
CA VAL A 203 14.36 -12.52 18.48
C VAL A 203 14.69 -11.18 19.18
N GLN A 204 14.90 -11.19 20.49
CA GLN A 204 15.24 -9.97 21.23
C GLN A 204 16.58 -9.36 20.81
N ALA A 205 17.59 -10.19 20.51
CA ALA A 205 18.88 -9.71 20.03
C ALA A 205 18.76 -9.03 18.65
N VAL A 206 18.01 -9.63 17.73
CA VAL A 206 17.77 -9.05 16.40
C VAL A 206 16.97 -7.76 16.50
N GLN A 207 15.89 -7.74 17.29
CA GLN A 207 15.06 -6.55 17.48
C GLN A 207 15.85 -5.40 18.12
N SER A 208 16.65 -5.67 19.14
CA SER A 208 17.42 -4.63 19.84
C SER A 208 18.58 -4.09 19.01
N ALA A 209 19.13 -4.89 18.09
CA ALA A 209 20.25 -4.49 17.24
C ALA A 209 19.80 -3.75 15.97
N ASN A 210 18.54 -3.88 15.54
CA ASN A 210 18.02 -3.25 14.31
C ASN A 210 17.28 -1.93 14.60
N LEU A 211 17.87 -1.07 15.42
CA LEU A 211 17.26 0.20 15.82
C LEU A 211 18.20 1.37 15.52
N ASP A 212 17.64 2.42 14.96
CA ASP A 212 18.31 3.71 14.84
C ASP A 212 18.03 4.55 16.07
N PHE A 213 19.08 5.00 16.74
CA PHE A 213 18.97 5.88 17.90
C PHE A 213 19.40 7.31 17.55
N PRO A 214 18.52 8.31 17.71
CA PRO A 214 18.94 9.69 17.72
C PRO A 214 19.72 9.93 19.02
N THR A 215 21.06 10.03 18.93
CA THR A 215 21.93 10.15 20.11
C THR A 215 22.05 11.58 20.62
N GLY A 216 21.51 12.58 19.89
CA GLY A 216 21.51 13.97 20.31
C GLY A 216 22.08 14.92 19.26
N LYS A 217 22.24 16.16 19.67
CA LYS A 217 22.84 17.22 18.86
C LYS A 217 23.99 17.88 19.61
N ILE A 218 25.03 18.23 18.90
CA ILE A 218 26.09 19.10 19.39
C ILE A 218 25.78 20.51 18.87
N GLU A 219 25.57 21.46 19.79
CA GLU A 219 25.34 22.86 19.45
C GLU A 219 26.64 23.63 19.67
N ASN A 220 27.18 24.21 18.59
CA ASN A 220 28.20 25.24 18.64
C ASN A 220 27.57 26.58 18.23
N PRO A 221 28.14 27.73 18.61
CA PRO A 221 27.58 29.03 18.27
C PRO A 221 27.34 29.27 16.78
N SER A 222 27.97 28.50 15.91
CA SER A 222 27.89 28.64 14.44
C SER A 222 27.26 27.46 13.73
N GLU A 223 27.15 26.27 14.35
CA GLU A 223 26.68 25.06 13.70
C GLU A 223 25.97 24.12 14.66
N GLN A 224 24.90 23.48 14.18
CA GLN A 224 24.25 22.36 14.89
C GLN A 224 24.60 21.05 14.16
N ILE A 225 25.29 20.15 14.83
CA ILE A 225 25.64 18.84 14.32
C ILE A 225 24.71 17.81 14.96
N LEU A 226 23.84 17.21 14.13
CA LEU A 226 22.98 16.10 14.56
C LEU A 226 23.80 14.81 14.55
N ILE A 227 23.92 14.15 15.68
CA ILE A 227 24.55 12.84 15.77
C ILE A 227 23.46 11.78 15.73
N ARG A 228 23.56 10.89 14.74
CA ARG A 228 22.69 9.73 14.58
C ARG A 228 23.53 8.46 14.66
N LEU A 229 23.18 7.58 15.57
CA LEU A 229 23.75 6.23 15.60
C LEU A 229 22.91 5.36 14.65
N ALA A 230 23.46 5.06 13.48
CA ALA A 230 22.86 4.13 12.53
C ALA A 230 23.07 2.70 13.04
N GLY A 231 22.02 2.10 13.59
CA GLY A 231 22.05 0.74 14.12
C GLY A 231 21.39 -0.29 13.21
N LYS A 232 20.74 0.14 12.12
CA LYS A 232 20.10 -0.78 11.18
C LYS A 232 21.14 -1.54 10.36
N PHE A 233 20.90 -2.84 10.18
CA PHE A 233 21.72 -3.67 9.30
C PHE A 233 21.59 -3.19 7.86
N GLN A 234 22.72 -3.07 7.17
CA GLN A 234 22.77 -2.67 5.77
C GLN A 234 22.99 -3.88 4.86
N THR A 235 23.66 -4.91 5.36
CA THR A 235 23.97 -6.12 4.61
C THR A 235 23.53 -7.37 5.38
N VAL A 236 23.33 -8.46 4.63
CA VAL A 236 23.03 -9.78 5.23
C VAL A 236 24.19 -10.26 6.09
N GLU A 237 25.43 -9.87 5.75
CA GLU A 237 26.64 -10.25 6.49
C GLU A 237 26.71 -9.54 7.86
N ASP A 238 26.24 -8.28 7.93
CA ASP A 238 26.11 -7.58 9.22
C ASP A 238 25.19 -8.35 10.16
N LEU A 239 24.06 -8.82 9.61
CA LEU A 239 23.11 -9.61 10.40
C LEU A 239 23.68 -10.97 10.79
N ARG A 240 24.43 -11.66 9.93
CA ARG A 240 25.11 -12.92 10.27
C ARG A 240 26.15 -12.74 11.37
N SER A 241 26.84 -11.60 11.37
CA SER A 241 27.88 -11.27 12.34
C SER A 241 27.34 -10.78 13.68
N LEU A 242 26.02 -10.56 13.80
CA LEU A 242 25.37 -10.11 15.01
C LEU A 242 25.68 -11.05 16.18
N VAL A 243 26.20 -10.50 17.28
CA VAL A 243 26.42 -11.23 18.53
C VAL A 243 25.10 -11.33 19.30
N VAL A 244 24.51 -12.52 19.34
CA VAL A 244 23.24 -12.77 20.03
C VAL A 244 23.43 -12.83 21.54
N THR A 245 24.52 -13.46 21.99
CA THR A 245 24.88 -13.55 23.40
C THR A 245 26.37 -13.83 23.57
N THR A 246 26.88 -13.64 24.79
CA THR A 246 28.26 -14.04 25.14
C THR A 246 28.18 -15.16 26.15
N ARG A 247 28.81 -16.30 25.88
CA ARG A 247 28.82 -17.46 26.76
C ARG A 247 30.25 -17.92 27.04
N ASN A 248 30.57 -18.11 28.31
CA ASN A 248 31.95 -18.47 28.74
C ASN A 248 33.02 -17.53 28.15
N GLY A 249 32.71 -16.26 27.98
CA GLY A 249 33.62 -15.27 27.41
C GLY A 249 33.73 -15.31 25.86
N ALA A 250 33.06 -16.23 25.16
CA ALA A 250 33.03 -16.31 23.72
C ALA A 250 31.71 -15.73 23.14
N PRO A 251 31.75 -14.82 22.16
CA PRO A 251 30.56 -14.30 21.49
C PRO A 251 29.94 -15.39 20.61
N VAL A 252 28.62 -15.60 20.72
CA VAL A 252 27.84 -16.48 19.84
C VAL A 252 27.20 -15.61 18.78
N LYS A 253 27.60 -15.81 17.52
CA LYS A 253 27.07 -15.07 16.38
C LYS A 253 25.79 -15.70 15.83
N LEU A 254 24.91 -14.88 15.23
CA LEU A 254 23.66 -15.33 14.63
C LEU A 254 23.91 -16.39 13.54
N GLY A 255 24.89 -16.20 12.68
CA GLY A 255 25.25 -17.16 11.63
C GLY A 255 25.73 -18.52 12.12
N GLU A 256 26.04 -18.69 13.43
CA GLU A 256 26.39 -19.99 14.02
C GLU A 256 25.17 -20.79 14.51
N ILE A 257 24.03 -20.14 14.68
CA ILE A 257 22.79 -20.71 15.23
C ILE A 257 21.60 -20.61 14.28
N ALA A 258 21.74 -19.80 13.21
CA ALA A 258 20.71 -19.58 12.22
C ALA A 258 21.33 -19.44 10.83
N GLU A 259 20.60 -19.90 9.82
CA GLU A 259 20.87 -19.60 8.42
C GLU A 259 20.15 -18.29 8.05
N VAL A 260 20.92 -17.30 7.62
CA VAL A 260 20.39 -16.00 7.18
C VAL A 260 20.38 -15.97 5.64
N VAL A 261 19.19 -15.91 5.08
CA VAL A 261 18.96 -15.96 3.62
C VAL A 261 18.29 -14.69 3.17
N ASP A 262 18.81 -14.08 2.09
CA ASP A 262 18.10 -13.05 1.35
C ASP A 262 17.05 -13.73 0.50
N SER A 263 15.79 -13.50 0.81
CA SER A 263 14.64 -14.19 0.25
C SER A 263 13.53 -13.19 -0.07
N GLN A 264 12.37 -13.72 -0.33
CA GLN A 264 11.17 -12.95 -0.61
C GLN A 264 10.02 -13.49 0.21
N LYS A 265 9.07 -12.63 0.55
CA LYS A 265 7.84 -13.03 1.24
C LYS A 265 7.08 -14.06 0.44
N ASP A 266 6.36 -14.93 1.14
CA ASP A 266 5.49 -15.91 0.53
C ASP A 266 4.46 -15.22 -0.38
N LEU A 267 4.27 -15.79 -1.56
CA LEU A 267 3.37 -15.26 -2.58
C LEU A 267 1.90 -15.53 -2.17
N LEU A 268 1.23 -14.54 -1.61
CA LEU A 268 -0.18 -14.64 -1.20
C LEU A 268 -1.15 -14.49 -2.38
N SER A 269 -0.75 -13.75 -3.42
CA SER A 269 -1.58 -13.50 -4.59
C SER A 269 -0.74 -13.40 -5.85
N LEU A 270 -1.25 -13.92 -6.96
CA LEU A 270 -0.60 -13.88 -8.26
C LEU A 270 -1.43 -13.04 -9.23
N SER A 271 -0.80 -12.01 -9.80
CA SER A 271 -1.40 -11.21 -10.87
C SER A 271 -0.79 -11.58 -12.21
N ARG A 272 -1.62 -11.69 -13.24
CA ARG A 272 -1.19 -11.98 -14.62
C ARG A 272 -1.91 -11.09 -15.59
N VAL A 273 -1.16 -10.57 -16.57
CA VAL A 273 -1.70 -9.80 -17.68
C VAL A 273 -1.18 -10.41 -18.98
N ASN A 274 -2.09 -10.72 -19.90
CA ASN A 274 -1.77 -11.35 -21.18
C ASN A 274 -0.92 -12.65 -21.02
N GLY A 275 -1.18 -13.42 -19.97
CA GLY A 275 -0.46 -14.67 -19.68
C GLY A 275 0.93 -14.50 -19.05
N LYS A 276 1.41 -13.28 -18.88
CA LYS A 276 2.68 -12.96 -18.20
C LYS A 276 2.43 -12.58 -16.75
N GLU A 277 3.36 -12.90 -15.87
CA GLU A 277 3.34 -12.41 -14.51
C GLU A 277 3.46 -10.89 -14.49
N ALA A 278 2.63 -10.26 -13.66
CA ALA A 278 2.51 -8.82 -13.56
C ALA A 278 2.27 -8.40 -12.12
N LEU A 279 2.65 -7.17 -11.79
CA LEU A 279 2.20 -6.51 -10.57
C LEU A 279 0.89 -5.78 -10.86
N GLY A 280 -0.14 -6.07 -10.07
CA GLY A 280 -1.41 -5.37 -10.12
C GLY A 280 -1.33 -4.04 -9.37
N LEU A 281 -1.77 -2.95 -9.99
CA LEU A 281 -1.94 -1.66 -9.35
C LEU A 281 -3.41 -1.30 -9.40
N GLN A 282 -4.03 -1.13 -8.25
CA GLN A 282 -5.40 -0.65 -8.12
C GLN A 282 -5.38 0.80 -7.65
N VAL A 283 -6.00 1.68 -8.43
CA VAL A 283 -6.10 3.10 -8.11
C VAL A 283 -7.51 3.39 -7.62
N LEU A 284 -7.59 3.91 -6.41
CA LEU A 284 -8.81 4.40 -5.79
C LEU A 284 -8.82 5.93 -5.85
N LYS A 285 -9.99 6.51 -6.06
CA LYS A 285 -10.15 7.97 -6.05
C LYS A 285 -10.50 8.49 -4.65
N THR A 286 -10.28 9.77 -4.40
CA THR A 286 -10.90 10.43 -3.25
C THR A 286 -12.41 10.61 -3.48
N THR A 287 -13.18 10.67 -2.40
CA THR A 287 -14.67 10.71 -2.41
C THR A 287 -15.24 11.77 -3.36
N ASP A 288 -14.59 12.95 -3.44
CA ASP A 288 -15.10 14.08 -4.21
C ASP A 288 -14.49 14.21 -5.61
N ALA A 289 -13.54 13.34 -5.97
CA ALA A 289 -12.85 13.42 -7.26
C ALA A 289 -13.71 12.84 -8.40
N ASN A 290 -13.56 13.44 -9.59
CA ASN A 290 -14.13 12.94 -10.82
C ASN A 290 -13.33 11.74 -11.32
N ALA A 291 -13.97 10.56 -11.41
CA ALA A 291 -13.32 9.31 -11.80
C ALA A 291 -12.63 9.39 -13.18
N VAL A 292 -13.26 10.08 -14.16
CA VAL A 292 -12.72 10.23 -15.52
C VAL A 292 -11.46 11.10 -15.53
N GLU A 293 -11.47 12.22 -14.80
CA GLU A 293 -10.31 13.11 -14.71
C GLU A 293 -9.14 12.40 -14.03
N VAL A 294 -9.41 11.70 -12.94
CA VAL A 294 -8.38 10.93 -12.20
C VAL A 294 -7.80 9.85 -13.09
N ALA A 295 -8.64 9.04 -13.73
CA ALA A 295 -8.18 7.97 -14.63
C ALA A 295 -7.31 8.51 -15.77
N ASN A 296 -7.74 9.58 -16.43
CA ASN A 296 -6.96 10.21 -17.50
C ASN A 296 -5.64 10.79 -16.98
N GLY A 297 -5.65 11.42 -15.79
CA GLY A 297 -4.44 11.91 -15.15
C GLY A 297 -3.45 10.79 -14.83
N VAL A 298 -3.94 9.67 -14.31
CA VAL A 298 -3.12 8.48 -14.02
C VAL A 298 -2.56 7.87 -15.31
N ILE A 299 -3.38 7.70 -16.35
CA ILE A 299 -2.93 7.15 -17.65
C ILE A 299 -1.82 8.03 -18.23
N LYS A 300 -2.01 9.35 -18.26
CA LYS A 300 -0.97 10.28 -18.71
C LYS A 300 0.31 10.16 -17.89
N LYS A 301 0.18 10.02 -16.56
CA LYS A 301 1.34 9.86 -15.68
C LYS A 301 2.09 8.55 -15.95
N LEU A 302 1.36 7.45 -16.22
CA LEU A 302 1.94 6.17 -16.59
C LEU A 302 2.71 6.24 -17.92
N ASP A 303 2.17 6.96 -18.92
CA ASP A 303 2.86 7.17 -20.19
C ASP A 303 4.15 7.96 -20.01
N GLU A 304 4.13 9.02 -19.17
CA GLU A 304 5.33 9.78 -18.81
C GLU A 304 6.38 8.89 -18.14
N LEU A 305 5.97 8.08 -17.16
CA LEU A 305 6.87 7.14 -16.44
C LEU A 305 7.43 6.08 -17.38
N LYS A 306 6.60 5.51 -18.25
CA LYS A 306 7.04 4.54 -19.27
C LYS A 306 8.14 5.13 -20.17
N LEU A 307 7.96 6.35 -20.64
CA LEU A 307 8.96 7.06 -21.42
C LEU A 307 10.24 7.32 -20.62
N GLN A 308 10.09 7.80 -19.38
CA GLN A 308 11.22 8.12 -18.50
C GLN A 308 12.10 6.90 -18.22
N PHE A 309 11.49 5.78 -17.83
CA PHE A 309 12.24 4.57 -17.47
C PHE A 309 12.80 3.84 -18.70
N ASN A 310 12.09 3.81 -19.82
CA ASN A 310 12.59 3.17 -21.04
C ASN A 310 13.64 4.02 -21.80
N HIS A 311 13.67 5.35 -21.62
CA HIS A 311 14.69 6.23 -22.20
C HIS A 311 15.95 6.35 -21.33
N ALA A 312 15.86 6.29 -20.02
CA ALA A 312 17.01 6.32 -19.13
C ALA A 312 17.95 5.14 -19.42
N ASP A 313 17.40 3.95 -19.65
CA ASP A 313 18.14 2.75 -20.01
C ASP A 313 18.84 2.87 -21.39
N SER A 314 18.21 3.56 -22.34
CA SER A 314 18.80 3.75 -23.67
C SER A 314 20.04 4.66 -23.65
N ALA A 315 20.06 5.63 -22.74
CA ALA A 315 21.19 6.55 -22.58
C ALA A 315 22.39 5.90 -21.87
N GLU A 316 22.11 5.02 -20.89
CA GLU A 316 23.16 4.30 -20.14
C GLU A 316 23.81 3.19 -20.98
N VAL A 317 23.03 2.51 -21.82
CA VAL A 317 23.53 1.53 -22.79
C VAL A 317 24.37 2.23 -23.88
N ALA A 318 24.02 3.45 -24.31
CA ALA A 318 24.80 4.22 -25.28
C ALA A 318 26.10 4.77 -24.68
N ALA A 319 26.14 5.10 -23.40
CA ALA A 319 27.36 5.58 -22.72
C ALA A 319 28.37 4.46 -22.41
N ASN A 320 27.89 3.20 -22.31
CA ASN A 320 28.72 2.02 -22.02
C ASN A 320 29.11 1.20 -23.27
N SER A 321 28.91 1.70 -24.50
CA SER A 321 29.42 1.07 -25.69
C SER A 321 30.95 1.36 -25.81
N PRO A 322 31.82 0.36 -25.80
CA PRO A 322 33.28 0.57 -25.88
C PRO A 322 33.65 1.02 -27.30
N SER A 323 33.86 2.31 -27.49
CA SER A 323 34.72 2.80 -28.57
C SER A 323 36.16 2.48 -28.20
N GLY A 324 36.75 1.61 -28.99
CA GLY A 324 37.95 0.87 -28.72
C GLY A 324 39.18 1.65 -28.27
N VAL A 325 40.12 0.84 -27.78
CA VAL A 325 41.54 1.02 -27.54
C VAL A 325 41.98 1.28 -26.09
N GLY A 326 42.47 0.21 -25.49
CA GLY A 326 43.72 0.08 -24.75
C GLY A 326 43.90 0.82 -23.41
N GLY A 327 44.02 0.05 -22.33
CA GLY A 327 44.79 0.52 -21.18
C GLY A 327 44.28 0.10 -19.79
N ALA A 328 44.96 -0.93 -19.25
CA ALA A 328 45.26 -1.19 -17.84
C ALA A 328 44.16 -1.30 -16.81
N ALA A 329 44.10 -2.47 -16.22
CA ALA A 329 43.36 -2.87 -15.02
C ALA A 329 43.61 -1.97 -13.81
N SER A 330 42.53 -1.61 -13.12
CA SER A 330 42.55 -1.36 -11.69
C SER A 330 41.31 -1.97 -11.09
N ASP A 331 41.52 -2.98 -10.24
CA ASP A 331 40.50 -3.66 -9.42
C ASP A 331 39.74 -2.68 -8.55
N SER A 332 38.41 -2.70 -8.68
CA SER A 332 37.49 -2.26 -7.63
C SER A 332 36.26 -3.14 -7.72
N PRO A 333 35.91 -3.84 -6.63
CA PRO A 333 34.73 -4.68 -6.58
C PRO A 333 33.53 -3.85 -6.15
N SER A 334 32.70 -3.44 -7.09
CA SER A 334 31.32 -3.08 -6.82
C SER A 334 30.48 -3.54 -8.01
N GLY A 335 30.00 -4.78 -7.86
CA GLY A 335 29.07 -5.37 -8.81
C GLY A 335 27.72 -4.66 -8.73
N VAL A 336 27.47 -3.76 -9.65
CA VAL A 336 26.13 -3.41 -10.09
C VAL A 336 25.94 -4.09 -11.43
N GLY A 337 25.10 -5.15 -11.42
CA GLY A 337 24.79 -5.92 -12.63
C GLY A 337 24.33 -4.99 -13.75
N GLY A 338 24.86 -5.24 -14.95
CA GLY A 338 24.54 -4.48 -16.15
C GLY A 338 23.03 -4.34 -16.34
N ALA A 339 22.56 -3.13 -16.43
CA ALA A 339 21.18 -2.78 -16.66
C ALA A 339 20.73 -3.32 -18.03
N ALA A 340 20.09 -4.48 -18.02
CA ALA A 340 19.29 -4.93 -19.16
C ALA A 340 18.09 -3.98 -19.25
N ALA A 341 17.80 -3.44 -20.45
CA ALA A 341 16.68 -2.53 -20.68
C ALA A 341 15.41 -3.03 -19.94
N LEU A 342 14.90 -2.25 -19.02
CA LEU A 342 13.86 -2.64 -18.06
C LEU A 342 12.54 -2.98 -18.76
N ASN A 343 12.32 -2.46 -19.99
CA ASN A 343 11.11 -2.64 -20.80
C ASN A 343 9.82 -2.60 -19.95
N LEU A 344 9.70 -1.53 -19.17
CA LEU A 344 8.51 -1.30 -18.35
C LEU A 344 7.29 -1.12 -19.26
N ASP A 345 6.26 -1.90 -19.02
CA ASP A 345 4.99 -1.82 -19.74
C ASP A 345 3.80 -1.86 -18.78
N PHE A 346 2.77 -1.09 -19.10
CA PHE A 346 1.54 -1.01 -18.35
C PHE A 346 0.38 -1.42 -19.22
N ALA A 347 -0.42 -2.38 -18.76
CA ALA A 347 -1.65 -2.79 -19.40
C ALA A 347 -2.84 -2.47 -18.49
N ILE A 348 -3.79 -1.72 -19.00
CA ILE A 348 -5.02 -1.40 -18.28
C ILE A 348 -5.92 -2.64 -18.34
N ALA A 349 -6.09 -3.31 -17.19
CA ALA A 349 -6.91 -4.51 -17.09
C ALA A 349 -8.40 -4.17 -16.93
N ASN A 350 -8.72 -3.10 -16.19
CA ASN A 350 -10.07 -2.59 -16.02
C ASN A 350 -10.02 -1.08 -15.87
N ASN A 351 -10.89 -0.39 -16.64
CA ASN A 351 -11.09 1.05 -16.53
C ASN A 351 -12.58 1.32 -16.42
N GLN A 352 -13.05 1.64 -15.24
CA GLN A 352 -14.46 1.93 -14.99
C GLN A 352 -14.96 3.21 -15.70
N THR A 353 -14.07 3.95 -16.34
CA THR A 353 -14.40 5.21 -17.02
C THR A 353 -14.59 5.06 -18.55
N VAL A 354 -14.31 3.88 -19.12
CA VAL A 354 -14.26 3.65 -20.59
C VAL A 354 -15.65 3.46 -21.25
N PHE A 355 -16.72 3.38 -20.47
CA PHE A 355 -18.08 3.23 -21.05
C PHE A 355 -18.65 4.50 -21.70
N THR A 356 -17.82 5.52 -21.94
CA THR A 356 -18.22 6.82 -22.50
C THR A 356 -17.62 7.11 -23.87
N LYS A 357 -17.43 6.08 -24.71
CA LYS A 357 -17.18 6.29 -26.17
C LYS A 357 -18.31 5.74 -26.99
#